data_60106d126b87ace02ec8cb21c288a169
#
_entry.id   60106d126b87ace02ec8cb21c288a169
#
_cell.length_a   1.000
_cell.length_b   1.000
_cell.length_c   1.000
_cell.angle_alpha   90.00
_cell.angle_beta   90.00
_cell.angle_gamma   90.00
#
_symmetry.space_group_name_H-M   'P 1'
#
loop_
_entity.id
_entity.type
_entity.pdbx_description
1 polymer ?
#
loop_
_entity_poly.entity_id
_entity_poly.type
_entity_poly.pdbx_seq_one_letter_code
_entity_poly.pdbx_strand_id
1 'polypeptide(L)'
;MKRNKIAVMILTVMCFATLCGCGVKSGEEFTEEVNILEGAALTVDAERATSTGITYTISNQSEKDLSYGRDYSLQQEKDGRWYRIEPKSEVAVTMELLWIPAGNADTEEISWEDAYGKLPAGNYRILKSFSDNERGYYLTGEFRIE
;
A
#
# COMPACT_ATOMS: atom_id res chain seq x y z
N MET A 1 34.81 -64.95 3.45
CA MET A 1 35.13 -63.57 3.22
C MET A 1 33.83 -62.74 3.27
N LYS A 2 33.57 -62.04 4.37
CA LYS A 2 32.37 -61.17 4.53
C LYS A 2 32.77 -59.77 4.13
N ARG A 3 32.21 -59.27 3.06
CA ARG A 3 32.37 -57.83 2.67
C ARG A 3 31.33 -57.00 3.40
N ASN A 4 31.78 -56.25 4.39
CA ASN A 4 30.94 -55.24 5.09
C ASN A 4 30.71 -54.08 4.16
N LYS A 5 29.46 -53.87 3.77
CA LYS A 5 29.02 -52.62 3.11
C LYS A 5 28.69 -51.62 4.20
N ILE A 6 29.56 -50.64 4.37
CA ILE A 6 29.31 -49.49 5.22
C ILE A 6 28.37 -48.56 4.42
N ALA A 7 27.14 -48.46 4.85
CA ALA A 7 26.21 -47.49 4.33
C ALA A 7 26.55 -46.11 4.95
N VAL A 8 27.08 -45.22 4.16
CA VAL A 8 27.28 -43.82 4.54
C VAL A 8 25.92 -43.11 4.46
N MET A 9 25.33 -42.89 5.59
CA MET A 9 24.10 -42.11 5.73
C MET A 9 24.47 -40.63 5.69
N ILE A 10 24.29 -39.98 4.54
CA ILE A 10 24.48 -38.55 4.38
C ILE A 10 23.26 -37.88 5.00
N LEU A 11 23.42 -37.34 6.21
CA LEU A 11 22.42 -36.52 6.89
C LEU A 11 22.45 -35.11 6.27
N THR A 12 21.57 -34.87 5.31
CA THR A 12 21.38 -33.54 4.73
C THR A 12 20.66 -32.68 5.76
N VAL A 13 21.42 -31.87 6.49
CA VAL A 13 20.87 -30.84 7.35
C VAL A 13 20.31 -29.72 6.46
N MET A 14 19.02 -29.74 6.27
CA MET A 14 18.27 -28.69 5.60
C MET A 14 18.19 -27.51 6.56
N CYS A 15 19.14 -26.56 6.45
CA CYS A 15 19.10 -25.27 7.13
C CYS A 15 17.88 -24.51 6.61
N PHE A 16 16.74 -24.60 7.30
CA PHE A 16 15.67 -23.63 7.16
C PHE A 16 16.18 -22.31 7.73
N ALA A 17 16.70 -21.46 6.86
CA ALA A 17 16.87 -20.06 7.17
C ALA A 17 15.47 -19.46 7.36
N THR A 18 15.00 -19.42 8.60
CA THR A 18 13.87 -18.56 8.98
C THR A 18 14.33 -17.13 8.79
N LEU A 19 14.03 -16.57 7.62
CA LEU A 19 14.05 -15.14 7.41
C LEU A 19 13.04 -14.53 8.37
N CYS A 20 13.52 -14.11 9.54
CA CYS A 20 12.80 -13.27 10.46
C CYS A 20 12.68 -11.90 9.77
N GLY A 21 11.81 -11.82 8.77
CA GLY A 21 11.46 -10.57 8.12
C GLY A 21 10.75 -9.70 9.14
N CYS A 22 11.34 -8.55 9.49
CA CYS A 22 10.61 -7.43 10.06
C CYS A 22 9.58 -6.95 9.01
N GLY A 23 8.56 -7.76 8.77
CA GLY A 23 7.47 -7.46 7.85
C GLY A 23 6.47 -6.52 8.52
N VAL A 24 5.81 -5.70 7.71
CA VAL A 24 4.62 -4.98 8.16
C VAL A 24 3.52 -5.97 8.53
N LYS A 25 2.72 -5.62 9.53
CA LYS A 25 1.55 -6.43 9.90
C LYS A 25 0.49 -6.29 8.81
N SER A 26 0.27 -7.37 8.07
CA SER A 26 -0.80 -7.44 7.07
C SER A 26 -2.14 -7.68 7.75
N GLY A 27 -3.11 -6.84 7.42
CA GLY A 27 -4.50 -7.02 7.76
C GLY A 27 -5.26 -7.82 6.70
N GLU A 28 -6.52 -7.48 6.50
CA GLU A 28 -7.42 -8.16 5.57
C GLU A 28 -7.09 -7.85 4.10
N GLU A 29 -7.42 -8.81 3.22
CA GLU A 29 -7.40 -8.59 1.77
C GLU A 29 -8.41 -7.52 1.39
N PHE A 30 -8.01 -6.59 0.53
CA PHE A 30 -8.89 -5.56 0.00
C PHE A 30 -9.43 -5.99 -1.35
N THR A 31 -10.74 -6.18 -1.43
CA THR A 31 -11.44 -6.73 -2.60
C THR A 31 -12.40 -5.75 -3.28
N GLU A 32 -12.52 -4.53 -2.75
CA GLU A 32 -13.37 -3.49 -3.36
C GLU A 32 -12.78 -3.00 -4.69
N GLU A 33 -13.66 -2.54 -5.58
CA GLU A 33 -13.26 -1.94 -6.84
C GLU A 33 -12.54 -0.60 -6.62
N VAL A 34 -11.44 -0.40 -7.34
CA VAL A 34 -10.66 0.84 -7.28
C VAL A 34 -10.53 1.45 -8.67
N ASN A 35 -10.32 2.77 -8.72
CA ASN A 35 -10.05 3.52 -9.96
C ASN A 35 -11.15 3.40 -11.01
N ILE A 36 -12.40 3.20 -10.59
CA ILE A 36 -13.55 3.03 -11.50
C ILE A 36 -14.18 4.35 -11.97
N LEU A 37 -13.83 5.47 -11.34
CA LEU A 37 -14.33 6.78 -11.76
C LEU A 37 -13.51 7.27 -12.96
N GLU A 38 -14.15 7.30 -14.12
CA GLU A 38 -13.52 7.81 -15.35
C GLU A 38 -13.11 9.28 -15.17
N GLY A 39 -11.88 9.60 -15.58
CA GLY A 39 -11.31 10.93 -15.48
C GLY A 39 -10.71 11.26 -14.10
N ALA A 40 -10.87 10.44 -13.08
CA ALA A 40 -10.21 10.65 -11.79
C ALA A 40 -9.05 9.66 -11.60
N ALA A 41 -7.92 10.15 -11.10
CA ALA A 41 -6.74 9.36 -10.84
C ALA A 41 -5.97 9.84 -9.61
N LEU A 42 -5.32 8.91 -8.93
CA LEU A 42 -4.32 9.18 -7.90
C LEU A 42 -2.98 8.61 -8.39
N THR A 43 -1.98 9.46 -8.55
CA THR A 43 -0.67 9.08 -9.08
C THR A 43 0.41 9.40 -8.06
N VAL A 44 1.27 8.42 -7.75
CA VAL A 44 2.41 8.60 -6.87
C VAL A 44 3.63 9.02 -7.68
N ASP A 45 4.37 10.00 -7.17
CA ASP A 45 5.69 10.36 -7.70
C ASP A 45 6.71 9.31 -7.25
N ALA A 46 7.07 8.42 -8.18
CA ALA A 46 7.97 7.30 -7.89
C ALA A 46 9.38 7.74 -7.47
N GLU A 47 9.84 8.92 -7.92
CA GLU A 47 11.15 9.45 -7.55
C GLU A 47 11.20 9.98 -6.11
N ARG A 48 10.03 10.31 -5.56
CA ARG A 48 9.85 10.80 -4.19
C ARG A 48 9.30 9.75 -3.23
N ALA A 49 9.11 8.52 -3.69
CA ALA A 49 8.68 7.43 -2.82
C ALA A 49 9.84 6.98 -1.91
N THR A 50 9.59 6.96 -0.61
CA THR A 50 10.53 6.52 0.42
C THR A 50 9.89 5.45 1.30
N SER A 51 10.66 4.85 2.19
CA SER A 51 10.13 3.90 3.17
C SER A 51 9.17 4.52 4.20
N THR A 52 9.12 5.85 4.30
CA THR A 52 8.34 6.58 5.31
C THR A 52 7.36 7.60 4.76
N GLY A 53 7.30 7.80 3.44
CA GLY A 53 6.39 8.78 2.85
C GLY A 53 6.43 8.81 1.33
N ILE A 54 5.45 9.47 0.75
CA ILE A 54 5.30 9.70 -0.69
C ILE A 54 4.78 11.11 -0.98
N THR A 55 5.00 11.53 -2.21
CA THR A 55 4.27 12.64 -2.84
C THR A 55 3.31 12.04 -3.85
N TYR A 56 2.04 12.47 -3.84
CA TYR A 56 1.05 12.01 -4.81
C TYR A 56 0.20 13.17 -5.33
N THR A 57 -0.34 12.98 -6.52
CA THR A 57 -1.26 13.92 -7.16
C THR A 57 -2.62 13.28 -7.37
N ILE A 58 -3.67 13.98 -6.93
CA ILE A 58 -5.05 13.66 -7.26
C ILE A 58 -5.42 14.51 -8.48
N SER A 59 -5.82 13.87 -9.57
CA SER A 59 -6.31 14.53 -10.76
C SER A 59 -7.79 14.23 -10.95
N ASN A 60 -8.61 15.28 -11.03
CA ASN A 60 -10.04 15.16 -11.29
C ASN A 60 -10.38 15.76 -12.65
N GLN A 61 -10.31 14.94 -13.69
CA GLN A 61 -10.76 15.29 -15.04
C GLN A 61 -12.19 14.77 -15.32
N SER A 62 -12.90 14.34 -14.27
CA SER A 62 -14.32 14.00 -14.37
C SER A 62 -15.18 15.28 -14.47
N GLU A 63 -16.45 15.13 -14.76
CA GLU A 63 -17.40 16.24 -14.80
C GLU A 63 -17.99 16.62 -13.43
N LYS A 64 -17.54 15.94 -12.36
CA LYS A 64 -18.07 16.09 -11.00
C LYS A 64 -17.03 16.63 -10.06
N ASP A 65 -17.44 17.49 -9.12
CA ASP A 65 -16.59 17.85 -8.00
C ASP A 65 -16.48 16.67 -7.04
N LEU A 66 -15.28 16.41 -6.55
CA LEU A 66 -15.01 15.32 -5.62
C LEU A 66 -14.65 15.87 -4.25
N SER A 67 -15.27 15.30 -3.21
CA SER A 67 -14.88 15.53 -1.83
C SER A 67 -14.04 14.36 -1.31
N TYR A 68 -13.10 14.64 -0.41
CA TYR A 68 -12.25 13.62 0.22
C TYR A 68 -11.76 14.12 1.59
N GLY A 69 -11.30 13.18 2.41
CA GLY A 69 -10.68 13.47 3.69
C GLY A 69 -9.16 13.40 3.63
N ARG A 70 -8.50 13.76 4.73
CA ARG A 70 -7.04 13.57 4.87
C ARG A 70 -6.67 12.11 5.19
N ASP A 71 -7.65 11.28 5.50
CA ASP A 71 -7.46 9.86 5.76
C ASP A 71 -6.98 9.10 4.51
N TYR A 72 -6.17 8.11 4.77
CA TYR A 72 -5.68 7.17 3.76
C TYR A 72 -5.38 5.81 4.42
N SER A 73 -5.26 4.80 3.61
CA SER A 73 -4.70 3.53 4.04
C SER A 73 -3.58 3.07 3.11
N LEU A 74 -2.63 2.33 3.66
CA LEU A 74 -1.56 1.70 2.89
C LEU A 74 -1.90 0.23 2.69
N GLN A 75 -1.56 -0.27 1.52
CA GLN A 75 -1.73 -1.67 1.17
C GLN A 75 -0.44 -2.21 0.58
N GLN A 76 -0.18 -3.49 0.83
CA GLN A 76 0.97 -4.22 0.27
C GLN A 76 0.47 -5.30 -0.68
N GLU A 77 1.15 -5.41 -1.81
CA GLU A 77 0.93 -6.51 -2.75
C GLU A 77 1.61 -7.79 -2.26
N LYS A 78 0.87 -8.89 -2.27
CA LYS A 78 1.38 -10.24 -2.00
C LYS A 78 0.69 -11.22 -2.96
N ASP A 79 1.45 -11.91 -3.77
CA ASP A 79 0.94 -12.91 -4.74
C ASP A 79 -0.17 -12.36 -5.65
N GLY A 80 -0.04 -11.11 -6.11
CA GLY A 80 -1.01 -10.44 -6.99
C GLY A 80 -2.28 -9.96 -6.29
N ARG A 81 -2.30 -9.95 -4.97
CA ARG A 81 -3.41 -9.48 -4.13
C ARG A 81 -2.98 -8.35 -3.22
N TRP A 82 -3.93 -7.49 -2.86
CA TRP A 82 -3.69 -6.32 -2.02
C TRP A 82 -4.21 -6.53 -0.61
N TYR A 83 -3.34 -6.33 0.37
CA TYR A 83 -3.65 -6.47 1.80
C TYR A 83 -3.45 -5.14 2.51
N ARG A 84 -4.38 -4.76 3.35
CA ARG A 84 -4.22 -3.59 4.21
C ARG A 84 -3.02 -3.79 5.13
N ILE A 85 -2.27 -2.70 5.36
CA ILE A 85 -1.24 -2.65 6.38
C ILE A 85 -1.90 -2.11 7.65
N GLU A 86 -1.75 -2.82 8.76
CA GLU A 86 -2.24 -2.33 10.05
C GLU A 86 -1.29 -1.27 10.60
N PRO A 87 -1.76 -0.08 10.96
CA PRO A 87 -0.95 0.92 11.60
C PRO A 87 -0.50 0.44 12.99
N LYS A 88 0.67 0.87 13.43
CA LYS A 88 1.23 0.55 14.76
C LYS A 88 0.61 1.39 15.87
N SER A 89 0.05 2.53 15.52
CA SER A 89 -0.62 3.46 16.43
C SER A 89 -1.87 4.01 15.77
N GLU A 90 -2.81 4.50 16.57
CA GLU A 90 -3.95 5.22 16.05
C GLU A 90 -3.48 6.46 15.28
N VAL A 91 -3.94 6.57 14.03
CA VAL A 91 -3.71 7.75 13.21
C VAL A 91 -4.73 8.80 13.60
N ALA A 92 -4.29 9.88 14.25
CA ALA A 92 -5.15 11.03 14.47
C ALA A 92 -5.42 11.70 13.12
N VAL A 93 -6.61 11.50 12.59
CA VAL A 93 -7.06 12.15 11.35
C VAL A 93 -7.93 13.34 11.71
N THR A 94 -7.59 14.51 11.16
CA THR A 94 -8.48 15.66 11.24
C THR A 94 -9.71 15.40 10.38
N MET A 95 -10.91 15.65 10.93
CA MET A 95 -12.20 15.55 10.23
C MET A 95 -12.38 16.74 9.25
N GLU A 96 -11.41 16.93 8.37
CA GLU A 96 -11.45 17.99 7.36
C GLU A 96 -11.98 17.42 6.05
N LEU A 97 -13.01 18.07 5.50
CA LEU A 97 -13.52 17.75 4.18
C LEU A 97 -12.87 18.68 3.15
N LEU A 98 -12.11 18.10 2.25
CA LEU A 98 -11.45 18.78 1.15
C LEU A 98 -12.24 18.55 -0.14
N TRP A 99 -12.08 19.46 -1.09
CA TRP A 99 -12.74 19.40 -2.39
C TRP A 99 -11.74 19.57 -3.51
N ILE A 100 -11.90 18.77 -4.55
CA ILE A 100 -11.19 18.91 -5.80
C ILE A 100 -12.21 19.09 -6.92
N PRO A 101 -12.39 20.32 -7.44
CA PRO A 101 -13.35 20.60 -8.49
C PRO A 101 -13.03 19.85 -9.79
N ALA A 102 -14.04 19.65 -10.61
CA ALA A 102 -13.88 19.14 -11.97
C ALA A 102 -12.82 19.94 -12.74
N GLY A 103 -11.93 19.23 -13.44
CA GLY A 103 -10.84 19.82 -14.21
C GLY A 103 -9.59 20.23 -13.40
N ASN A 104 -9.56 20.01 -12.09
CA ASN A 104 -8.45 20.41 -11.23
C ASN A 104 -7.59 19.20 -10.79
N ALA A 105 -6.41 19.52 -10.28
CA ALA A 105 -5.51 18.57 -9.64
C ALA A 105 -4.95 19.17 -8.35
N ASP A 106 -4.64 18.33 -7.39
CA ASP A 106 -3.99 18.70 -6.14
C ASP A 106 -2.85 17.73 -5.85
N THR A 107 -1.75 18.25 -5.30
CA THR A 107 -0.56 17.46 -4.97
C THR A 107 -0.30 17.56 -3.48
N GLU A 108 -0.17 16.42 -2.85
CA GLU A 108 0.07 16.30 -1.42
C GLU A 108 1.34 15.47 -1.15
N GLU A 109 2.04 15.84 -0.07
CA GLU A 109 3.13 15.06 0.50
C GLU A 109 2.69 14.52 1.85
N ILE A 110 2.87 13.22 2.05
CA ILE A 110 2.53 12.55 3.31
C ILE A 110 3.72 11.78 3.87
N SER A 111 3.82 11.78 5.19
CA SER A 111 4.69 10.89 5.95
C SER A 111 3.83 9.99 6.82
N TRP A 112 4.17 8.71 6.87
CA TRP A 112 3.50 7.71 7.69
C TRP A 112 4.42 7.10 8.75
N GLU A 113 5.59 7.71 9.00
CA GLU A 113 6.60 7.16 9.92
C GLU A 113 6.04 6.89 11.30
N ASP A 114 5.24 7.81 11.84
CA ASP A 114 4.62 7.67 13.16
C ASP A 114 3.57 6.57 13.23
N ALA A 115 2.77 6.43 12.17
CA ALA A 115 1.65 5.48 12.13
C ALA A 115 2.07 4.06 11.70
N TYR A 116 2.91 3.95 10.68
CA TYR A 116 3.28 2.67 10.08
C TYR A 116 4.77 2.31 10.30
N GLY A 117 5.60 3.30 10.61
CA GLY A 117 7.06 3.16 10.65
C GLY A 117 7.65 3.03 9.24
N LYS A 118 8.86 2.50 9.15
CA LYS A 118 9.52 2.24 7.87
C LYS A 118 8.93 0.99 7.21
N LEU A 119 8.45 1.15 5.99
CA LEU A 119 8.01 0.02 5.18
C LEU A 119 9.23 -0.69 4.59
N PRO A 120 9.28 -2.04 4.60
CA PRO A 120 10.32 -2.80 3.92
C PRO A 120 10.20 -2.71 2.40
N ALA A 121 11.22 -3.17 1.67
CA ALA A 121 11.19 -3.29 0.22
C ALA A 121 9.96 -4.09 -0.24
N GLY A 122 9.30 -3.63 -1.30
CA GLY A 122 8.09 -4.28 -1.82
C GLY A 122 7.24 -3.35 -2.68
N ASN A 123 6.14 -3.89 -3.17
CA ASN A 123 5.13 -3.15 -3.92
C ASN A 123 4.00 -2.74 -3.00
N TYR A 124 3.63 -1.49 -3.09
CA TYR A 124 2.64 -0.84 -2.23
C TYR A 124 1.67 0.00 -3.04
N ARG A 125 0.54 0.33 -2.44
CA ARG A 125 -0.33 1.39 -2.92
C ARG A 125 -0.93 2.18 -1.77
N ILE A 126 -1.14 3.47 -2.01
CA ILE A 126 -2.01 4.30 -1.16
C ILE A 126 -3.44 4.15 -1.66
N LEU A 127 -4.38 4.10 -0.74
CA LEU A 127 -5.82 4.09 -1.02
C LEU A 127 -6.48 5.26 -0.31
N LYS A 128 -7.28 6.03 -1.04
CA LYS A 128 -8.10 7.13 -0.51
C LYS A 128 -9.55 7.01 -0.97
N SER A 129 -10.46 7.46 -0.12
CA SER A 129 -11.90 7.51 -0.41
C SER A 129 -12.29 8.88 -0.93
N PHE A 130 -13.13 8.90 -1.95
CA PHE A 130 -13.70 10.10 -2.59
C PHE A 130 -15.21 9.96 -2.69
N SER A 131 -15.92 11.10 -2.77
CA SER A 131 -17.37 11.12 -3.00
C SER A 131 -17.74 12.25 -3.96
N ASP A 132 -18.70 12.00 -4.83
CA ASP A 132 -19.35 13.01 -5.68
C ASP A 132 -20.70 13.47 -5.13
N ASN A 133 -20.96 13.26 -3.83
CA ASN A 133 -22.22 13.44 -3.09
C ASN A 133 -23.31 12.41 -3.37
N GLU A 134 -23.21 11.62 -4.42
CA GLU A 134 -24.16 10.55 -4.76
C GLU A 134 -23.56 9.18 -4.47
N ARG A 135 -22.26 9.02 -4.74
CA ARG A 135 -21.54 7.75 -4.64
C ARG A 135 -20.13 7.94 -4.11
N GLY A 136 -19.65 6.91 -3.41
CA GLY A 136 -18.27 6.80 -2.98
C GLY A 136 -17.40 6.05 -4.01
N TYR A 137 -16.12 6.42 -4.07
CA TYR A 137 -15.10 5.82 -4.93
C TYR A 137 -13.82 5.61 -4.17
N TYR A 138 -13.05 4.59 -4.55
CA TYR A 138 -11.69 4.41 -4.10
C TYR A 138 -10.73 4.72 -5.24
N LEU A 139 -9.76 5.60 -4.99
CA LEU A 139 -8.61 5.79 -5.87
C LEU A 139 -7.36 5.27 -5.19
N THR A 140 -6.50 4.65 -5.99
CA THR A 140 -5.21 4.12 -5.53
C THR A 140 -4.09 4.60 -6.41
N GLY A 141 -2.92 4.83 -5.80
CA GLY A 141 -1.66 5.08 -6.50
C GLY A 141 -0.63 4.06 -6.04
N GLU A 142 -0.03 3.36 -6.98
CA GLU A 142 0.98 2.33 -6.72
C GLU A 142 2.38 2.93 -6.64
N PHE A 143 3.22 2.35 -5.80
CA PHE A 143 4.63 2.70 -5.66
C PHE A 143 5.45 1.52 -5.20
N ARG A 144 6.76 1.60 -5.41
CA ARG A 144 7.71 0.57 -5.00
C ARG A 144 8.75 1.15 -4.05
N ILE A 145 9.11 0.38 -3.05
CA ILE A 145 10.24 0.64 -2.16
C ILE A 145 11.32 -0.41 -2.47
N GLU A 146 12.53 0.07 -2.76
CA GLU A 146 13.70 -0.75 -3.06
C GLU A 146 14.37 -1.29 -1.78
#